data_28c88446f8f69dc55e7351c328fbd6a5
#
_entry.id   28c88446f8f69dc55e7351c328fbd6a5
#
_cell.length_a   1.000
_cell.length_b   1.000
_cell.length_c   1.000
_cell.angle_alpha   90.00
_cell.angle_beta   90.00
_cell.angle_gamma   90.00
#
_symmetry.space_group_name_H-M   'P 1'
#
loop_
_entity.id
_entity.type
_entity.pdbx_description
1 polymer ?
#
loop_
_entity_poly.entity_id
_entity_poly.type
_entity_poly.pdbx_seq_one_letter_code
_entity_poly.pdbx_strand_id
1 'polypeptide(L)'
;MDETVRAIETFRSWVADTPPGGLVFFGGAGVSTESGIPDFRSPDGLYAQKYPYPPEQMVSRSFFDANPSAFFDFYCDRMLALDAQPNRAHRKLAELEQAG
;
A
#
# COMPACT_ATOMS: atom_id res chain seq x y z
N MET A 1 -29.81 -11.20 -1.16
CA MET A 1 -28.69 -10.26 -1.31
C MET A 1 -27.42 -10.96 -0.91
N ASP A 2 -26.40 -10.85 -1.72
CA ASP A 2 -25.08 -11.41 -1.47
C ASP A 2 -24.48 -10.84 -0.17
N GLU A 3 -23.81 -11.68 0.59
CA GLU A 3 -23.15 -11.29 1.83
C GLU A 3 -22.15 -10.16 1.62
N THR A 4 -21.40 -10.20 0.50
CA THR A 4 -20.47 -9.14 0.15
C THR A 4 -21.16 -7.81 -0.06
N VAL A 5 -22.32 -7.82 -0.76
CA VAL A 5 -23.09 -6.60 -1.00
C VAL A 5 -23.62 -6.04 0.31
N ARG A 6 -24.09 -6.91 1.23
CA ARG A 6 -24.55 -6.46 2.55
C ARG A 6 -23.41 -5.81 3.35
N ALA A 7 -22.23 -6.40 3.32
CA ALA A 7 -21.08 -5.85 4.02
C ALA A 7 -20.70 -4.48 3.48
N ILE A 8 -20.73 -4.31 2.16
CA ILE A 8 -20.43 -3.02 1.52
C ILE A 8 -21.48 -1.98 1.92
N GLU A 9 -22.76 -2.34 1.91
CA GLU A 9 -23.83 -1.42 2.30
C GLU A 9 -23.73 -1.03 3.77
N THR A 10 -23.40 -1.98 4.64
CA THR A 10 -23.19 -1.71 6.07
C THR A 10 -22.03 -0.74 6.27
N PHE A 11 -20.91 -0.99 5.59
CA PHE A 11 -19.73 -0.12 5.65
C PHE A 11 -20.08 1.28 5.14
N ARG A 12 -20.81 1.37 4.03
CA ARG A 12 -21.23 2.66 3.47
C ARG A 12 -22.08 3.45 4.46
N SER A 13 -22.97 2.77 5.17
CA SER A 13 -23.79 3.38 6.21
C SER A 13 -22.94 3.94 7.34
N TRP A 14 -21.96 3.17 7.80
CA TRP A 14 -21.04 3.62 8.86
C TRP A 14 -20.27 4.87 8.44
N VAL A 15 -19.79 4.90 7.20
CA VAL A 15 -19.08 6.08 6.67
C VAL A 15 -20.02 7.30 6.63
N ALA A 16 -21.25 7.10 6.16
CA ALA A 16 -22.22 8.19 6.05
C ALA A 16 -22.61 8.76 7.41
N ASP A 17 -22.67 7.91 8.43
CA ASP A 17 -23.06 8.31 9.79
C ASP A 17 -21.90 8.85 10.63
N THR A 18 -20.66 8.76 10.11
CA THR A 18 -19.48 9.23 10.82
C THR A 18 -19.39 10.76 10.75
N PRO A 19 -19.23 11.45 11.90
CA PRO A 19 -19.06 12.90 11.88
C PRO A 19 -17.72 13.31 11.24
N PRO A 20 -17.61 14.56 10.79
CA PRO A 20 -16.34 15.05 10.22
C PRO A 20 -15.15 14.80 11.16
N GLY A 21 -14.06 14.29 10.62
CA GLY A 21 -12.87 13.94 11.41
C GLY A 21 -12.96 12.63 12.16
N GLY A 22 -14.05 11.90 12.03
CA GLY A 22 -14.26 10.64 12.76
C GLY A 22 -13.79 9.40 12.05
N LEU A 23 -13.29 9.50 10.82
CA LEU A 23 -12.82 8.36 10.02
C LEU A 23 -11.30 8.33 9.98
N VAL A 24 -10.73 7.18 10.30
CA VAL A 24 -9.28 6.96 10.20
C VAL A 24 -9.02 5.83 9.22
N PHE A 25 -8.17 6.07 8.24
CA PHE A 25 -7.70 5.03 7.33
C PHE A 25 -6.32 4.55 7.77
N PHE A 26 -6.18 3.24 7.91
CA PHE A 26 -4.89 2.61 8.21
C PHE A 26 -4.62 1.58 7.11
N GLY A 27 -3.67 1.89 6.23
CA GLY A 27 -3.38 1.06 5.08
C GLY A 27 -1.92 0.69 4.97
N GLY A 28 -1.64 -0.40 4.27
CA GLY A 28 -0.29 -0.85 3.98
C GLY A 28 -0.02 -0.90 2.48
N ALA A 29 1.02 -1.62 2.10
CA ALA A 29 1.49 -1.69 0.71
C ALA A 29 0.43 -2.26 -0.25
N GLY A 30 -0.50 -3.07 0.25
CA GLY A 30 -1.57 -3.65 -0.58
C GLY A 30 -2.48 -2.62 -1.22
N VAL A 31 -2.56 -1.42 -0.67
CA VAL A 31 -3.40 -0.36 -1.25
C VAL A 31 -2.89 0.09 -2.63
N SER A 32 -1.62 -0.16 -2.94
CA SER A 32 -0.99 0.27 -4.19
C SER A 32 -0.81 -0.83 -5.22
N THR A 33 -1.24 -2.07 -4.94
CA THR A 33 -1.06 -3.18 -5.90
C THR A 33 -1.84 -2.96 -7.18
N GLU A 34 -3.02 -2.36 -7.13
CA GLU A 34 -3.79 -2.04 -8.33
C GLU A 34 -3.18 -0.88 -9.12
N SER A 35 -2.21 -0.19 -8.57
CA SER A 35 -1.41 0.82 -9.30
C SER A 35 -0.16 0.23 -9.94
N GLY A 36 0.03 -1.08 -9.87
CA GLY A 36 1.18 -1.76 -10.43
C GLY A 36 2.40 -1.79 -9.51
N ILE A 37 2.24 -1.40 -8.25
CA ILE A 37 3.34 -1.43 -7.27
C ILE A 37 3.18 -2.71 -6.44
N PRO A 38 4.15 -3.65 -6.49
CA PRO A 38 4.03 -4.89 -5.73
C PRO A 38 4.03 -4.63 -4.22
N ASP A 39 3.25 -5.41 -3.49
CA ASP A 39 3.33 -5.44 -2.03
C ASP A 39 4.57 -6.25 -1.60
N PHE A 40 4.68 -6.57 -0.31
CA PHE A 40 5.87 -7.25 0.20
C PHE A 40 5.72 -8.78 0.21
N ARG A 41 4.59 -9.30 0.69
CA ARG A 41 4.44 -10.71 1.08
C ARG A 41 3.59 -11.57 0.16
N SER A 42 2.89 -11.00 -0.81
CA SER A 42 2.11 -11.81 -1.74
C SER A 42 3.02 -12.62 -2.67
N PRO A 43 2.50 -13.64 -3.40
CA PRO A 43 3.33 -14.42 -4.32
C PRO A 43 4.07 -13.59 -5.36
N ASP A 44 3.49 -12.45 -5.78
CA ASP A 44 4.10 -11.54 -6.73
C ASP A 44 4.77 -10.34 -6.04
N GLY A 45 4.90 -10.38 -4.72
CA GLY A 45 5.39 -9.26 -3.92
C GLY A 45 6.91 -9.14 -3.94
N LEU A 46 7.38 -8.08 -3.31
CA LEU A 46 8.79 -7.73 -3.28
C LEU A 46 9.63 -8.81 -2.60
N TYR A 47 9.10 -9.44 -1.53
CA TYR A 47 9.84 -10.46 -0.79
C TYR A 47 10.00 -11.78 -1.56
N ALA A 48 9.19 -12.01 -2.58
CA ALA A 48 9.32 -13.18 -3.44
C ALA A 48 10.38 -13.02 -4.53
N GLN A 49 10.91 -11.83 -4.73
CA GLN A 49 11.91 -11.55 -5.75
C GLN A 49 13.28 -12.04 -5.32
N LYS A 50 14.05 -12.57 -6.28
CA LYS A 50 15.42 -13.04 -6.01
C LYS A 50 16.39 -11.88 -6.03
N TYR A 51 17.23 -11.80 -4.98
CA TYR A 51 18.25 -10.78 -4.86
C TYR A 51 19.42 -11.35 -4.03
N PRO A 52 20.64 -10.80 -4.12
CA PRO A 52 21.79 -11.33 -3.36
C PRO A 52 21.58 -11.43 -1.86
N TYR A 53 20.78 -10.52 -1.31
CA TYR A 53 20.34 -10.58 0.10
C TYR A 53 18.84 -10.78 0.14
N PRO A 54 18.30 -11.36 1.23
CA PRO A 54 16.83 -11.44 1.36
C PRO A 54 16.19 -10.05 1.30
N PRO A 55 15.16 -9.84 0.48
CA PRO A 55 14.51 -8.52 0.38
C PRO A 55 14.01 -7.98 1.72
N GLU A 56 13.53 -8.84 2.62
CA GLU A 56 13.08 -8.43 3.96
C GLU A 56 14.21 -7.78 4.75
N GLN A 57 15.43 -8.26 4.56
CA GLN A 57 16.60 -7.71 5.20
C GLN A 57 17.00 -6.39 4.54
N MET A 58 16.97 -6.32 3.22
CA MET A 58 17.40 -5.15 2.47
C MET A 58 16.55 -3.91 2.74
N VAL A 59 15.28 -4.08 3.07
CA VAL A 59 14.39 -2.96 3.39
C VAL A 59 14.39 -2.60 4.88
N SER A 60 15.21 -3.26 5.69
CA SER A 60 15.29 -2.96 7.11
C SER A 60 16.12 -1.70 7.37
N ARG A 61 15.84 -1.01 8.48
CA ARG A 61 16.60 0.16 8.89
C ARG A 61 18.06 -0.21 9.18
N SER A 62 18.28 -1.35 9.82
CA SER A 62 19.62 -1.81 10.15
C SER A 62 20.47 -2.06 8.91
N PHE A 63 19.88 -2.64 7.87
CA PHE A 63 20.61 -2.84 6.60
C PHE A 63 20.93 -1.50 5.95
N PHE A 64 19.99 -0.58 5.93
CA PHE A 64 20.21 0.77 5.39
C PHE A 64 21.37 1.46 6.11
N ASP A 65 21.41 1.39 7.44
CA ASP A 65 22.47 2.02 8.22
C ASP A 65 23.83 1.36 7.98
N ALA A 66 23.86 0.03 7.82
CA ALA A 66 25.11 -0.72 7.65
C ALA A 66 25.66 -0.66 6.22
N ASN A 67 24.78 -0.61 5.23
CA ASN A 67 25.18 -0.67 3.82
C ASN A 67 24.22 0.15 2.94
N PRO A 68 24.28 1.49 3.06
CA PRO A 68 23.38 2.35 2.29
C PRO A 68 23.54 2.20 0.78
N SER A 69 24.73 1.91 0.28
CA SER A 69 24.96 1.72 -1.15
C SER A 69 24.15 0.54 -1.71
N ALA A 70 24.20 -0.60 -1.03
CA ALA A 70 23.42 -1.77 -1.46
C ALA A 70 21.93 -1.53 -1.32
N PHE A 71 21.51 -0.80 -0.28
CA PHE A 71 20.10 -0.42 -0.13
C PHE A 71 19.63 0.43 -1.31
N PHE A 72 20.37 1.45 -1.69
CA PHE A 72 19.98 2.32 -2.80
C PHE A 72 20.02 1.61 -4.15
N ASP A 73 20.95 0.69 -4.36
CA ASP A 73 20.95 -0.14 -5.57
C ASP A 73 19.66 -0.96 -5.67
N PHE A 74 19.24 -1.59 -4.59
CA PHE A 74 17.99 -2.34 -4.52
C PHE A 74 16.78 -1.42 -4.70
N TYR A 75 16.78 -0.28 -4.02
CA TYR A 75 15.69 0.69 -4.08
C TYR A 75 15.47 1.18 -5.52
N CYS A 76 16.55 1.57 -6.20
CA CYS A 76 16.46 2.05 -7.58
C CYS A 76 16.05 0.95 -8.56
N ASP A 77 16.48 -0.29 -8.32
CA ASP A 77 16.19 -1.41 -9.20
C ASP A 77 14.78 -1.96 -9.01
N ARG A 78 14.28 -2.00 -7.77
CA ARG A 78 13.06 -2.75 -7.44
C ARG A 78 11.94 -1.93 -6.82
N MET A 79 12.21 -0.77 -6.26
CA MET A 79 11.19 -0.03 -5.49
C MET A 79 10.70 1.24 -6.15
N LEU A 80 11.38 1.75 -7.17
CA LEU A 80 10.91 2.93 -7.88
C LEU A 80 9.77 2.56 -8.82
N ALA A 81 8.73 3.40 -8.81
CA ALA A 81 7.53 3.20 -9.64
C ALA A 81 7.10 4.56 -10.21
N LEU A 82 7.98 5.14 -11.02
CA LEU A 82 7.84 6.53 -11.50
C LEU A 82 6.60 6.73 -12.38
N ASP A 83 6.12 5.68 -13.03
CA ASP A 83 4.96 5.76 -13.93
C ASP A 83 3.66 5.32 -13.25
N ALA A 84 3.70 4.98 -11.96
CA ALA A 84 2.49 4.54 -11.26
C ALA A 84 1.49 5.70 -11.12
N GLN A 85 0.20 5.35 -11.22
CA GLN A 85 -0.90 6.29 -11.09
C GLN A 85 -1.78 5.90 -9.90
N PRO A 86 -2.44 6.88 -9.26
CA PRO A 86 -3.37 6.54 -8.18
C PRO A 86 -4.50 5.65 -8.69
N ASN A 87 -4.87 4.66 -7.90
CA ASN A 87 -6.01 3.79 -8.20
C ASN A 87 -7.29 4.29 -7.53
N ARG A 88 -8.36 3.50 -7.63
CA ARG A 88 -9.67 3.86 -7.09
C ARG A 88 -9.63 4.09 -5.58
N ALA A 89 -8.85 3.29 -4.85
CA ALA A 89 -8.74 3.44 -3.40
C ALA A 89 -8.10 4.77 -3.03
N HIS A 90 -6.99 5.12 -3.70
CA HIS A 90 -6.32 6.41 -3.48
C HIS A 90 -7.27 7.58 -3.75
N ARG A 91 -8.00 7.51 -4.86
CA ARG A 91 -8.92 8.59 -5.24
C ARG A 91 -10.07 8.71 -4.25
N LYS A 92 -10.60 7.60 -3.78
CA LYS A 92 -11.69 7.60 -2.80
C LYS A 92 -11.24 8.22 -1.48
N LEU A 93 -10.03 7.90 -1.03
CA LEU A 93 -9.48 8.49 0.19
C LEU A 93 -9.36 10.02 0.07
N ALA A 94 -8.89 10.50 -1.09
CA ALA A 94 -8.80 11.93 -1.35
C ALA A 94 -10.19 12.59 -1.34
N GLU A 95 -11.19 11.95 -1.94
CA GLU A 95 -12.56 12.44 -1.94
C GLU A 95 -13.13 12.54 -0.52
N LEU A 96 -12.88 11.52 0.31
CA LEU A 96 -13.35 11.51 1.69
C LEU A 96 -12.71 12.63 2.50
N GLU A 97 -11.41 12.89 2.29
CA GLU A 97 -10.72 13.99 2.94
C GLU A 97 -11.32 15.34 2.54
N GLN A 98 -11.59 15.53 1.25
CA GLN A 98 -12.18 16.78 0.75
C GLN A 98 -13.60 17.01 1.28
N ALA A 99 -14.32 15.94 1.54
CA ALA A 99 -15.68 16.02 2.05
C ALA A 99 -15.74 16.30 3.57
N GLY A 100 -14.63 16.20 4.26
CA GLY A 100 -14.56 16.39 5.71
C GLY A 100 -14.51 15.07 6.44
#